data_ffb3b342f3857df8f9e403708b76d72b
#
_entry.id   ffb3b342f3857df8f9e403708b76d72b
#
_cell.length_a   1.000
_cell.length_b   1.000
_cell.length_c   1.000
_cell.angle_alpha   90.00
_cell.angle_beta   90.00
_cell.angle_gamma   90.00
#
_symmetry.space_group_name_H-M   'P 1'
#
loop_
_entity.id
_entity.type
_entity.pdbx_description
1 polymer ?
#
loop_
_entity_poly.entity_id
_entity_poly.type
_entity_poly.pdbx_seq_one_letter_code
_entity_poly.pdbx_strand_id
1 'polypeptide(L)'
;MLSKYPPLRFFIVAEENQQRLAFSDTIRSWGFEIVACLAASQLFEKHFQQKVDVWLIDTPDDYAVIQNVEKQLNVNLTKIVLLGFVTAPYINESLLYAKWQRQLKRKIAIMLERSDLLAHYEAAKREIKPWKYVVLLAASMGGPLAIKEFLDNLPEDLPVSLLLAQHFNQNMLNTLPRILNRHNEWRCDIVTNTQKLLSGRCLILPIDHSVVCDSNGRVILQRKPWQGSYKPPISEVMRNCSEAFGNNLITIVFSGMGNDGSDAAATVKKNGSIIWAQTPDSSTCASQPQSMIESNQVTFVG
;
A
#
# COMPACT_ATOMS: atom_id res chain seq x y z
N MET A 1 6.41 30.83 -10.39
CA MET A 1 6.21 30.06 -11.63
C MET A 1 4.84 29.44 -11.57
N LEU A 2 3.95 29.77 -12.50
CA LEU A 2 2.62 29.18 -12.62
C LEU A 2 2.76 27.69 -12.90
N SER A 3 2.01 26.86 -12.19
CA SER A 3 1.97 25.40 -12.38
C SER A 3 1.73 25.08 -13.85
N LYS A 4 2.51 24.15 -14.41
CA LYS A 4 2.39 23.65 -15.80
C LYS A 4 1.06 22.91 -16.05
N TYR A 5 0.26 22.71 -15.02
CA TYR A 5 -0.99 21.95 -15.05
C TYR A 5 -2.12 22.79 -14.44
N PRO A 6 -3.37 22.64 -14.90
CA PRO A 6 -4.52 23.31 -14.31
C PRO A 6 -4.68 22.90 -12.83
N PRO A 7 -5.24 23.79 -11.98
CA PRO A 7 -5.49 23.47 -10.58
C PRO A 7 -6.44 22.28 -10.49
N LEU A 8 -6.07 21.29 -9.66
CA LEU A 8 -6.91 20.13 -9.36
C LEU A 8 -8.03 20.55 -8.42
N ARG A 9 -9.21 19.96 -8.63
CA ARG A 9 -10.39 20.18 -7.82
C ARG A 9 -10.57 19.02 -6.87
N PHE A 10 -10.53 19.31 -5.60
CA PHE A 10 -10.61 18.35 -4.51
C PHE A 10 -12.00 18.29 -3.91
N PHE A 11 -12.46 17.09 -3.62
CA PHE A 11 -13.56 16.83 -2.71
C PHE A 11 -12.99 16.13 -1.47
N ILE A 12 -13.20 16.72 -0.28
CA ILE A 12 -12.62 16.23 0.97
C ILE A 12 -13.72 15.60 1.83
N VAL A 13 -13.48 14.39 2.30
CA VAL A 13 -14.34 13.67 3.24
C VAL A 13 -13.51 13.32 4.47
N ALA A 14 -13.86 13.88 5.63
CA ALA A 14 -13.24 13.56 6.91
C ALA A 14 -14.23 13.80 8.05
N GLU A 15 -14.23 12.96 9.09
CA GLU A 15 -15.22 13.04 10.17
C GLU A 15 -15.00 14.26 11.07
N GLU A 16 -13.77 14.52 11.47
CA GLU A 16 -13.45 15.58 12.41
C GLU A 16 -13.37 16.96 11.72
N ASN A 17 -14.02 17.95 12.32
CA ASN A 17 -14.03 19.31 11.76
C ASN A 17 -12.64 19.95 11.71
N GLN A 18 -11.81 19.74 12.75
CA GLN A 18 -10.43 20.23 12.77
C GLN A 18 -9.62 19.64 11.63
N GLN A 19 -9.75 18.34 11.38
CA GLN A 19 -9.09 17.64 10.30
C GLN A 19 -9.53 18.18 8.92
N ARG A 20 -10.84 18.39 8.74
CA ARG A 20 -11.38 18.98 7.51
C ARG A 20 -10.80 20.35 7.20
N LEU A 21 -10.77 21.23 8.21
CA LEU A 21 -10.23 22.59 8.07
C LEU A 21 -8.73 22.54 7.73
N ALA A 22 -7.96 21.73 8.43
CA ALA A 22 -6.52 21.58 8.19
C ALA A 22 -6.21 21.05 6.79
N PHE A 23 -6.98 20.06 6.28
CA PHE A 23 -6.88 19.61 4.91
C PHE A 23 -7.22 20.71 3.92
N SER A 24 -8.31 21.44 4.16
CA SER A 24 -8.74 22.53 3.30
C SER A 24 -7.67 23.63 3.20
N ASP A 25 -7.11 24.04 4.31
CA ASP A 25 -6.06 25.07 4.35
C ASP A 25 -4.80 24.60 3.61
N THR A 26 -4.43 23.34 3.80
CA THR A 26 -3.26 22.76 3.14
C THR A 26 -3.45 22.69 1.63
N ILE A 27 -4.59 22.20 1.15
CA ILE A 27 -4.91 22.07 -0.27
C ILE A 27 -4.99 23.44 -0.95
N ARG A 28 -5.65 24.41 -0.32
CA ARG A 28 -5.71 25.80 -0.82
C ARG A 28 -4.33 26.46 -0.86
N SER A 29 -3.48 26.20 0.14
CA SER A 29 -2.11 26.73 0.14
C SER A 29 -1.25 26.20 -1.00
N TRP A 30 -1.68 25.15 -1.66
CA TRP A 30 -1.08 24.62 -2.88
C TRP A 30 -1.64 25.25 -4.17
N GLY A 31 -2.67 26.09 -4.06
CA GLY A 31 -3.34 26.69 -5.20
C GLY A 31 -4.39 25.79 -5.84
N PHE A 32 -4.85 24.74 -5.15
CA PHE A 32 -5.91 23.86 -5.62
C PHE A 32 -7.29 24.34 -5.16
N GLU A 33 -8.32 23.93 -5.90
CA GLU A 33 -9.70 24.23 -5.61
C GLU A 33 -10.32 23.17 -4.71
N ILE A 34 -11.19 23.58 -3.80
CA ILE A 34 -12.00 22.67 -3.00
C ILE A 34 -13.45 22.81 -3.42
N VAL A 35 -13.98 21.75 -4.00
CA VAL A 35 -15.38 21.66 -4.44
C VAL A 35 -16.30 21.52 -3.24
N ALA A 36 -15.96 20.64 -2.29
CA ALA A 36 -16.65 20.47 -1.03
C ALA A 36 -15.74 19.84 0.02
N CYS A 37 -16.10 20.01 1.30
CA CYS A 37 -15.41 19.44 2.44
C CYS A 37 -16.46 19.04 3.48
N LEU A 38 -16.73 17.72 3.59
CA LEU A 38 -17.88 17.17 4.32
C LEU A 38 -17.48 16.00 5.22
N ALA A 39 -18.32 15.69 6.22
CA ALA A 39 -18.28 14.40 6.90
C ALA A 39 -18.92 13.32 6.00
N ALA A 40 -18.57 12.03 6.20
CA ALA A 40 -19.12 10.95 5.40
C ALA A 40 -20.64 10.86 5.49
N SER A 41 -21.21 11.14 6.67
CA SER A 41 -22.66 11.19 6.91
C SER A 41 -23.39 12.29 6.10
N GLN A 42 -22.67 13.26 5.57
CA GLN A 42 -23.21 14.37 4.77
C GLN A 42 -23.09 14.14 3.26
N LEU A 43 -22.62 12.97 2.83
CA LEU A 43 -22.53 12.61 1.43
C LEU A 43 -23.91 12.21 0.88
N PHE A 44 -24.31 12.88 -0.22
CA PHE A 44 -25.55 12.64 -0.94
C PHE A 44 -25.26 12.45 -2.44
N GLU A 45 -26.16 11.83 -3.18
CA GLU A 45 -26.02 11.55 -4.62
C GLU A 45 -25.62 12.79 -5.45
N LYS A 46 -26.17 13.97 -5.12
CA LYS A 46 -25.83 15.24 -5.79
C LYS A 46 -24.34 15.57 -5.80
N HIS A 47 -23.59 15.09 -4.82
CA HIS A 47 -22.16 15.38 -4.70
C HIS A 47 -21.33 14.62 -5.72
N PHE A 48 -21.79 13.44 -6.16
CA PHE A 48 -21.09 12.64 -7.18
C PHE A 48 -21.27 13.16 -8.62
N GLN A 49 -22.22 14.08 -8.82
CA GLN A 49 -22.42 14.75 -10.10
C GLN A 49 -21.50 15.95 -10.30
N GLN A 50 -20.78 16.36 -9.27
CA GLN A 50 -19.86 17.50 -9.34
C GLN A 50 -18.58 17.09 -10.09
N LYS A 51 -18.02 18.05 -10.81
CA LYS A 51 -16.75 17.83 -11.52
C LYS A 51 -15.59 17.91 -10.54
N VAL A 52 -15.05 16.75 -10.16
CA VAL A 52 -13.99 16.56 -9.17
C VAL A 52 -12.84 15.79 -9.81
N ASP A 53 -11.61 16.21 -9.57
CA ASP A 53 -10.42 15.53 -10.07
C ASP A 53 -9.84 14.55 -9.02
N VAL A 54 -9.99 14.91 -7.73
CA VAL A 54 -9.45 14.12 -6.61
C VAL A 54 -10.46 14.04 -5.46
N TRP A 55 -10.83 12.83 -5.06
CA TRP A 55 -11.51 12.54 -3.80
C TRP A 55 -10.48 12.20 -2.73
N LEU A 56 -10.42 13.02 -1.69
CA LEU A 56 -9.55 12.82 -0.53
C LEU A 56 -10.40 12.35 0.64
N ILE A 57 -10.19 11.09 1.06
CA ILE A 57 -11.02 10.42 2.07
C ILE A 57 -10.17 10.09 3.29
N ASP A 58 -10.60 10.57 4.44
CA ASP A 58 -9.98 10.35 5.75
C ASP A 58 -11.05 10.09 6.80
N THR A 59 -11.60 8.88 6.81
CA THR A 59 -12.66 8.44 7.73
C THR A 59 -12.29 7.12 8.41
N PRO A 60 -12.79 6.86 9.64
CA PRO A 60 -12.56 5.58 10.31
C PRO A 60 -13.16 4.39 9.56
N ASP A 61 -14.35 4.55 8.99
CA ASP A 61 -15.08 3.56 8.20
C ASP A 61 -15.01 3.92 6.70
N ASP A 62 -13.81 3.91 6.17
CA ASP A 62 -13.55 4.28 4.79
C ASP A 62 -14.00 3.23 3.78
N TYR A 63 -14.12 1.96 4.16
CA TYR A 63 -14.50 0.89 3.23
C TYR A 63 -15.89 1.13 2.64
N ALA A 64 -16.87 1.43 3.47
CA ALA A 64 -18.22 1.75 2.99
C ALA A 64 -18.27 3.04 2.16
N VAL A 65 -17.53 4.06 2.60
CA VAL A 65 -17.40 5.33 1.87
C VAL A 65 -16.74 5.12 0.52
N ILE A 66 -15.64 4.36 0.47
CA ILE A 66 -14.93 4.06 -0.78
C ILE A 66 -15.81 3.30 -1.74
N GLN A 67 -16.48 2.24 -1.30
CA GLN A 67 -17.39 1.47 -2.16
C GLN A 67 -18.50 2.35 -2.75
N ASN A 68 -19.05 3.26 -1.95
CA ASN A 68 -20.06 4.19 -2.43
C ASN A 68 -19.48 5.16 -3.47
N VAL A 69 -18.32 5.74 -3.20
CA VAL A 69 -17.63 6.65 -4.13
C VAL A 69 -17.26 5.91 -5.43
N GLU A 70 -16.70 4.72 -5.36
CA GLU A 70 -16.32 3.92 -6.53
C GLU A 70 -17.52 3.51 -7.39
N LYS A 71 -18.64 3.16 -6.75
CA LYS A 71 -19.87 2.78 -7.42
C LYS A 71 -20.50 3.94 -8.20
N GLN A 72 -20.36 5.16 -7.67
CA GLN A 72 -20.98 6.36 -8.23
C GLN A 72 -20.10 7.11 -9.22
N LEU A 73 -18.78 6.89 -9.19
CA LEU A 73 -17.81 7.61 -10.01
C LEU A 73 -17.22 6.76 -11.13
N ASN A 74 -16.88 7.42 -12.22
CA ASN A 74 -15.99 6.83 -13.22
C ASN A 74 -14.54 6.88 -12.73
N VAL A 75 -14.08 5.80 -12.12
CA VAL A 75 -12.76 5.69 -11.46
C VAL A 75 -11.59 5.91 -12.43
N ASN A 76 -11.81 5.82 -13.74
CA ASN A 76 -10.76 6.09 -14.72
C ASN A 76 -10.46 7.57 -14.90
N LEU A 77 -11.40 8.45 -14.52
CA LEU A 77 -11.27 9.90 -14.68
C LEU A 77 -10.99 10.62 -13.36
N THR A 78 -11.24 9.98 -12.23
CA THR A 78 -11.15 10.61 -10.90
C THR A 78 -10.20 9.83 -10.01
N LYS A 79 -9.23 10.51 -9.40
CA LYS A 79 -8.32 9.91 -8.42
C LYS A 79 -8.98 9.84 -7.05
N ILE A 80 -8.81 8.72 -6.36
CA ILE A 80 -9.21 8.55 -4.96
C ILE A 80 -7.96 8.42 -4.11
N VAL A 81 -7.81 9.31 -3.14
CA VAL A 81 -6.71 9.34 -2.18
C VAL A 81 -7.26 9.02 -0.80
N LEU A 82 -6.82 7.90 -0.23
CA LEU A 82 -7.16 7.49 1.13
C LEU A 82 -6.04 7.91 2.07
N LEU A 83 -6.36 8.68 3.09
CA LEU A 83 -5.34 9.21 3.98
C LEU A 83 -5.18 8.41 5.27
N GLY A 84 -6.21 8.33 6.11
CA GLY A 84 -6.07 7.88 7.49
C GLY A 84 -4.91 8.61 8.16
N PHE A 85 -4.94 9.92 8.12
CA PHE A 85 -3.79 10.74 8.51
C PHE A 85 -3.86 11.08 10.00
N VAL A 86 -2.70 11.32 10.58
CA VAL A 86 -2.62 11.76 11.99
C VAL A 86 -3.44 13.02 12.18
N THR A 87 -4.19 13.12 13.28
CA THR A 87 -5.01 14.29 13.63
C THR A 87 -4.17 15.57 13.54
N ALA A 88 -4.72 16.58 12.89
CA ALA A 88 -4.04 17.85 12.71
C ALA A 88 -3.77 18.52 14.07
N PRO A 89 -2.54 18.97 14.35
CA PRO A 89 -2.26 19.81 15.50
C PRO A 89 -3.07 21.12 15.42
N TYR A 90 -3.23 21.80 16.53
CA TYR A 90 -3.83 23.13 16.51
C TYR A 90 -2.95 24.13 15.76
N ILE A 91 -3.56 25.09 15.07
CA ILE A 91 -2.84 26.07 14.25
C ILE A 91 -1.89 26.96 15.06
N ASN A 92 -2.14 27.13 16.35
CA ASN A 92 -1.27 27.86 17.29
C ASN A 92 0.00 27.06 17.64
N GLU A 93 0.03 25.74 17.41
CA GLU A 93 1.23 24.90 17.51
C GLU A 93 2.01 24.96 16.20
N SER A 94 2.45 26.15 15.82
CA SER A 94 2.91 26.50 14.47
C SER A 94 3.99 25.54 13.88
N LEU A 95 4.94 25.09 14.70
CA LEU A 95 5.99 24.16 14.26
C LEU A 95 5.45 22.75 13.98
N LEU A 96 4.59 22.24 14.84
CA LEU A 96 3.94 20.93 14.68
C LEU A 96 2.98 20.95 13.50
N TYR A 97 2.18 22.01 13.38
CA TYR A 97 1.25 22.22 12.26
C TYR A 97 1.99 22.29 10.92
N ALA A 98 3.07 23.06 10.85
CA ALA A 98 3.90 23.14 9.65
C ALA A 98 4.57 21.80 9.28
N LYS A 99 5.02 21.01 10.27
CA LYS A 99 5.54 19.65 10.06
C LYS A 99 4.44 18.74 9.52
N TRP A 100 3.27 18.75 10.14
CA TRP A 100 2.09 17.98 9.73
C TRP A 100 1.66 18.34 8.30
N GLN A 101 1.58 19.63 7.95
CA GLN A 101 1.27 20.07 6.58
C GLN A 101 2.28 19.55 5.56
N ARG A 102 3.58 19.57 5.89
CA ARG A 102 4.63 19.04 5.01
C ARG A 102 4.45 17.55 4.74
N GLN A 103 4.19 16.78 5.78
CA GLN A 103 3.95 15.33 5.66
C GLN A 103 2.70 15.04 4.82
N LEU A 104 1.60 15.76 5.07
CA LEU A 104 0.37 15.64 4.28
C LEU A 104 0.62 15.95 2.80
N LYS A 105 1.26 17.09 2.51
CA LYS A 105 1.59 17.49 1.14
C LYS A 105 2.39 16.42 0.43
N ARG A 106 3.42 15.89 1.08
CA ARG A 106 4.26 14.83 0.54
C ARG A 106 3.44 13.57 0.25
N LYS A 107 2.61 13.13 1.19
CA LYS A 107 1.77 11.93 1.02
C LYS A 107 0.82 12.10 -0.17
N ILE A 108 0.10 13.21 -0.25
CA ILE A 108 -0.82 13.48 -1.37
C ILE A 108 -0.07 13.53 -2.71
N ALA A 109 1.08 14.18 -2.77
CA ALA A 109 1.88 14.27 -4.00
C ALA A 109 2.34 12.89 -4.50
N ILE A 110 2.77 12.01 -3.59
CA ILE A 110 3.14 10.63 -3.91
C ILE A 110 1.94 9.86 -4.46
N MET A 111 0.79 9.96 -3.80
CA MET A 111 -0.42 9.21 -4.21
C MET A 111 -1.00 9.72 -5.53
N LEU A 112 -0.83 11.01 -5.84
CA LEU A 112 -1.23 11.60 -7.12
C LEU A 112 -0.19 11.41 -8.23
N GLU A 113 0.98 10.84 -7.93
CA GLU A 113 2.13 10.73 -8.86
C GLU A 113 2.63 12.08 -9.40
N ARG A 114 2.46 13.14 -8.60
CA ARG A 114 2.76 14.52 -8.94
C ARG A 114 4.04 14.98 -8.27
N SER A 115 5.18 14.58 -8.81
CA SER A 115 6.50 15.01 -8.32
C SER A 115 6.74 16.52 -8.43
N ASP A 116 6.04 17.19 -9.36
CA ASP A 116 6.06 18.64 -9.51
C ASP A 116 5.53 19.38 -8.27
N LEU A 117 4.62 18.77 -7.51
CA LEU A 117 4.12 19.32 -6.25
C LEU A 117 5.14 19.28 -5.11
N LEU A 118 6.19 18.48 -5.27
CA LEU A 118 7.31 18.38 -4.34
C LEU A 118 8.48 19.30 -4.68
N ALA A 119 8.46 19.98 -5.84
CA ALA A 119 9.58 20.77 -6.35
C ALA A 119 9.93 22.01 -5.51
N HIS A 120 9.08 22.45 -4.61
CA HIS A 120 9.39 23.48 -3.61
C HIS A 120 9.90 22.92 -2.27
N TYR A 121 9.76 21.62 -2.07
CA TYR A 121 10.58 20.91 -1.13
C TYR A 121 11.81 20.50 -1.94
N GLU A 122 12.96 21.04 -1.57
CA GLU A 122 14.18 20.39 -2.01
C GLU A 122 13.90 18.91 -1.87
N ALA A 123 13.59 18.32 -3.03
CA ALA A 123 13.78 16.93 -3.16
C ALA A 123 15.28 16.79 -2.83
N ALA A 124 15.59 16.56 -1.55
CA ALA A 124 16.62 15.59 -1.31
C ALA A 124 16.16 14.50 -2.27
N LYS A 125 16.78 14.49 -3.50
CA LYS A 125 16.69 13.34 -4.39
C LYS A 125 16.88 12.22 -3.42
N ARG A 126 15.79 11.53 -3.04
CA ARG A 126 15.97 10.23 -2.45
C ARG A 126 16.74 9.55 -3.56
N GLU A 127 18.06 9.53 -3.42
CA GLU A 127 18.84 8.53 -4.09
C GLU A 127 18.07 7.29 -3.80
N ILE A 128 17.52 6.66 -4.86
CA ILE A 128 16.82 5.41 -4.73
C ILE A 128 17.87 4.51 -4.09
N LYS A 129 17.83 4.43 -2.75
CA LYS A 129 18.80 3.66 -2.01
C LYS A 129 18.70 2.25 -2.55
N PRO A 130 19.77 1.61 -2.95
CA PRO A 130 19.72 0.23 -3.36
C PRO A 130 19.12 -0.58 -2.18
N TRP A 131 18.17 -1.45 -2.48
CA TRP A 131 17.68 -2.38 -1.47
C TRP A 131 18.81 -3.37 -1.10
N LYS A 132 18.88 -3.71 0.18
CA LYS A 132 19.75 -4.74 0.71
C LYS A 132 19.00 -6.06 0.85
N TYR A 133 17.73 -5.99 1.23
CA TYR A 133 16.87 -7.13 1.39
C TYR A 133 15.58 -6.97 0.58
N VAL A 134 15.08 -8.10 0.10
CA VAL A 134 13.72 -8.24 -0.43
C VAL A 134 12.89 -8.90 0.66
N VAL A 135 11.76 -8.31 1.01
CA VAL A 135 10.84 -8.89 1.98
C VAL A 135 9.57 -9.32 1.25
N LEU A 136 9.34 -10.62 1.22
CA LEU A 136 8.12 -11.20 0.68
C LEU A 136 7.07 -11.30 1.80
N LEU A 137 5.98 -10.57 1.65
CA LEU A 137 4.82 -10.63 2.52
C LEU A 137 3.83 -11.63 1.92
N ALA A 138 3.52 -12.70 2.62
CA ALA A 138 2.63 -13.76 2.17
C ALA A 138 1.38 -13.80 3.05
N ALA A 139 0.19 -13.72 2.47
CA ALA A 139 -1.04 -13.64 3.24
C ALA A 139 -2.28 -14.10 2.46
N SER A 140 -3.35 -14.37 3.21
CA SER A 140 -4.67 -14.73 2.66
C SER A 140 -5.79 -14.03 3.46
N MET A 141 -6.71 -14.77 4.03
CA MET A 141 -7.82 -14.24 4.83
C MET A 141 -7.31 -13.46 6.07
N GLY A 142 -7.78 -12.24 6.26
CA GLY A 142 -7.29 -11.33 7.32
C GLY A 142 -5.95 -10.64 6.98
N GLY A 143 -5.28 -11.06 5.89
CA GLY A 143 -3.99 -10.54 5.46
C GLY A 143 -3.94 -9.04 5.22
N PRO A 144 -4.91 -8.43 4.51
CA PRO A 144 -4.86 -7.00 4.23
C PRO A 144 -4.78 -6.13 5.49
N LEU A 145 -5.47 -6.53 6.58
CA LEU A 145 -5.42 -5.82 7.84
C LEU A 145 -4.05 -5.98 8.54
N ALA A 146 -3.55 -7.22 8.64
CA ALA A 146 -2.25 -7.50 9.25
C ALA A 146 -1.10 -6.84 8.50
N ILE A 147 -1.12 -6.88 7.15
CA ILE A 147 -0.10 -6.22 6.31
C ILE A 147 -0.18 -4.71 6.45
N LYS A 148 -1.40 -4.14 6.49
CA LYS A 148 -1.57 -2.71 6.72
C LYS A 148 -0.93 -2.29 8.04
N GLU A 149 -1.23 -2.98 9.14
CA GLU A 149 -0.65 -2.71 10.45
C GLU A 149 0.87 -2.83 10.44
N PHE A 150 1.41 -3.85 9.78
CA PHE A 150 2.85 -4.01 9.57
C PHE A 150 3.46 -2.82 8.83
N LEU A 151 2.86 -2.39 7.71
CA LEU A 151 3.35 -1.25 6.91
C LEU A 151 3.22 0.08 7.65
N ASP A 152 2.20 0.26 8.46
CA ASP A 152 1.98 1.48 9.27
C ASP A 152 3.10 1.69 10.30
N ASN A 153 3.71 0.59 10.77
CA ASN A 153 4.80 0.61 11.75
C ASN A 153 6.20 0.42 11.12
N LEU A 154 6.29 0.11 9.83
CA LEU A 154 7.56 -0.12 9.15
C LEU A 154 8.12 1.19 8.58
N PRO A 155 9.30 1.66 9.03
CA PRO A 155 9.94 2.85 8.45
C PRO A 155 10.24 2.68 6.95
N GLU A 156 9.88 3.67 6.14
CA GLU A 156 10.07 3.62 4.68
C GLU A 156 11.52 3.80 4.21
N ASP A 157 12.38 4.34 5.08
CA ASP A 157 13.80 4.61 4.78
C ASP A 157 14.70 3.38 4.97
N LEU A 158 14.13 2.24 5.36
CA LEU A 158 14.84 0.97 5.39
C LEU A 158 15.31 0.57 3.99
N PRO A 159 16.49 -0.04 3.86
CA PRO A 159 17.03 -0.48 2.58
C PRO A 159 16.37 -1.81 2.14
N VAL A 160 15.04 -1.83 2.07
CA VAL A 160 14.26 -3.01 1.69
C VAL A 160 13.27 -2.69 0.57
N SER A 161 13.01 -3.67 -0.28
CA SER A 161 11.91 -3.68 -1.23
C SER A 161 10.91 -4.74 -0.81
N LEU A 162 9.62 -4.43 -0.86
CA LEU A 162 8.57 -5.36 -0.47
C LEU A 162 7.91 -5.97 -1.70
N LEU A 163 7.63 -7.26 -1.62
CA LEU A 163 6.75 -8.00 -2.52
C LEU A 163 5.56 -8.50 -1.71
N LEU A 164 4.36 -8.39 -2.23
CA LEU A 164 3.15 -8.88 -1.56
C LEU A 164 2.47 -9.96 -2.40
N ALA A 165 2.51 -11.19 -1.90
CA ALA A 165 1.72 -12.32 -2.37
C ALA A 165 0.48 -12.47 -1.47
N GLN A 166 -0.62 -11.84 -1.87
CA GLN A 166 -1.89 -11.84 -1.15
C GLN A 166 -2.94 -12.56 -1.98
N HIS A 167 -3.62 -13.54 -1.39
CA HIS A 167 -4.80 -14.13 -2.02
C HIS A 167 -5.96 -13.13 -1.93
N PHE A 168 -6.41 -12.65 -3.07
CA PHE A 168 -7.57 -11.76 -3.17
C PHE A 168 -8.37 -12.03 -4.44
N ASN A 169 -9.57 -11.50 -4.51
CA ASN A 169 -10.43 -11.62 -5.68
C ASN A 169 -10.37 -10.36 -6.55
N GLN A 170 -10.92 -10.48 -7.77
CA GLN A 170 -10.93 -9.39 -8.76
C GLN A 170 -11.52 -8.08 -8.22
N ASN A 171 -12.52 -8.16 -7.33
CA ASN A 171 -13.20 -6.99 -6.78
C ASN A 171 -12.29 -6.15 -5.85
N MET A 172 -11.20 -6.73 -5.34
CA MET A 172 -10.25 -6.04 -4.47
C MET A 172 -9.07 -5.41 -5.24
N LEU A 173 -8.96 -5.61 -6.56
CA LEU A 173 -7.84 -5.13 -7.36
C LEU A 173 -7.55 -3.64 -7.17
N ASN A 174 -8.59 -2.82 -7.19
CA ASN A 174 -8.44 -1.37 -7.03
C ASN A 174 -8.44 -0.92 -5.55
N THR A 175 -9.03 -1.71 -4.68
CA THR A 175 -9.23 -1.34 -3.27
C THR A 175 -8.01 -1.69 -2.40
N LEU A 176 -7.38 -2.85 -2.64
CA LEU A 176 -6.25 -3.32 -1.84
C LEU A 176 -5.06 -2.32 -1.80
N PRO A 177 -4.57 -1.79 -2.94
CA PRO A 177 -3.49 -0.80 -2.91
C PRO A 177 -3.87 0.46 -2.13
N ARG A 178 -5.12 0.91 -2.22
CA ARG A 178 -5.61 2.11 -1.52
C ARG A 178 -5.64 1.91 0.00
N ILE A 179 -6.10 0.73 0.45
CA ILE A 179 -6.11 0.38 1.88
C ILE A 179 -4.68 0.35 2.41
N LEU A 180 -3.77 -0.31 1.70
CA LEU A 180 -2.38 -0.47 2.13
C LEU A 180 -1.59 0.85 2.14
N ASN A 181 -1.92 1.80 1.27
CA ASN A 181 -1.25 3.11 1.20
C ASN A 181 -1.75 4.12 2.25
N ARG A 182 -2.72 3.77 3.07
CA ARG A 182 -3.49 4.74 3.83
C ARG A 182 -2.72 5.44 4.96
N HIS A 183 -2.09 4.69 5.87
CA HIS A 183 -1.51 5.23 7.10
C HIS A 183 0.01 5.37 7.10
N ASN A 184 0.66 4.88 6.08
CA ASN A 184 2.11 4.80 5.99
C ASN A 184 2.65 5.55 4.77
N GLU A 185 3.96 5.65 4.67
CA GLU A 185 4.63 6.29 3.54
C GLU A 185 5.05 5.30 2.44
N TRP A 186 4.76 4.00 2.62
CA TRP A 186 5.00 2.98 1.62
C TRP A 186 4.10 3.20 0.40
N ARG A 187 4.66 2.98 -0.78
CA ARG A 187 3.88 2.98 -2.00
C ARG A 187 3.62 1.55 -2.44
N CYS A 188 2.36 1.12 -2.32
CA CYS A 188 1.89 -0.20 -2.71
C CYS A 188 1.19 -0.10 -4.06
N ASP A 189 1.75 -0.74 -5.10
CA ASP A 189 1.19 -0.76 -6.46
C ASP A 189 1.10 -2.21 -6.96
N ILE A 190 0.04 -2.53 -7.72
CA ILE A 190 -0.05 -3.83 -8.40
C ILE A 190 0.91 -3.86 -9.58
N VAL A 191 1.59 -4.98 -9.76
CA VAL A 191 2.48 -5.21 -10.90
C VAL A 191 1.65 -5.35 -12.17
N THR A 192 1.75 -4.37 -13.05
CA THR A 192 1.08 -4.32 -14.36
C THR A 192 2.06 -4.45 -15.55
N ASN A 193 3.36 -4.36 -15.27
CA ASN A 193 4.43 -4.53 -16.25
C ASN A 193 5.71 -5.03 -15.57
N THR A 194 6.69 -5.45 -16.37
CA THR A 194 8.01 -5.79 -15.87
C THR A 194 8.70 -4.56 -15.31
N GLN A 195 9.16 -4.62 -14.05
CA GLN A 195 9.76 -3.49 -13.35
C GLN A 195 10.84 -3.91 -12.36
N LYS A 196 11.65 -2.94 -11.92
CA LYS A 196 12.68 -3.16 -10.90
C LYS A 196 12.10 -3.04 -9.50
N LEU A 197 12.64 -3.83 -8.59
CA LEU A 197 12.49 -3.65 -7.16
C LEU A 197 13.18 -2.35 -6.73
N LEU A 198 12.50 -1.55 -5.93
CA LEU A 198 13.01 -0.29 -5.41
C LEU A 198 12.82 -0.25 -3.90
N SER A 199 13.80 0.30 -3.20
CA SER A 199 13.71 0.56 -1.76
C SER A 199 12.54 1.49 -1.45
N GLY A 200 11.80 1.24 -0.37
CA GLY A 200 10.64 2.04 0.00
C GLY A 200 9.38 1.77 -0.82
N ARG A 201 9.34 0.70 -1.62
CA ARG A 201 8.17 0.30 -2.39
C ARG A 201 7.68 -1.11 -2.05
N CYS A 202 6.37 -1.30 -2.17
CA CYS A 202 5.70 -2.58 -2.06
C CYS A 202 5.02 -2.92 -3.39
N LEU A 203 5.45 -3.98 -4.05
CA LEU A 203 4.86 -4.48 -5.28
C LEU A 203 3.89 -5.61 -4.96
N ILE A 204 2.61 -5.38 -5.26
CA ILE A 204 1.55 -6.38 -5.09
C ILE A 204 1.52 -7.27 -6.32
N LEU A 205 1.66 -8.57 -6.12
CA LEU A 205 1.63 -9.53 -7.22
C LEU A 205 0.21 -9.64 -7.81
N PRO A 206 0.08 -9.62 -9.15
CA PRO A 206 -1.22 -9.72 -9.80
C PRO A 206 -1.81 -11.13 -9.66
N ILE A 207 -3.12 -11.25 -9.76
CA ILE A 207 -3.83 -12.54 -9.66
C ILE A 207 -4.10 -13.20 -11.03
N ASP A 208 -4.08 -12.41 -12.09
CA ASP A 208 -4.41 -12.83 -13.45
C ASP A 208 -3.19 -13.25 -14.29
N HIS A 209 -2.00 -12.80 -13.92
CA HIS A 209 -0.73 -13.09 -14.59
C HIS A 209 0.32 -13.57 -13.61
N SER A 210 1.10 -14.56 -13.99
CA SER A 210 2.23 -14.96 -13.18
C SER A 210 3.41 -13.99 -13.31
N VAL A 211 4.24 -13.97 -12.28
CA VAL A 211 5.49 -13.18 -12.26
C VAL A 211 6.66 -14.06 -11.86
N VAL A 212 7.84 -13.66 -12.30
CA VAL A 212 9.11 -14.29 -11.91
C VAL A 212 10.06 -13.17 -11.49
N CYS A 213 10.76 -13.38 -10.40
CA CYS A 213 11.85 -12.51 -9.97
C CYS A 213 13.18 -13.00 -10.54
N ASP A 214 14.05 -12.07 -10.93
CA ASP A 214 15.42 -12.39 -11.31
C ASP A 214 16.43 -11.88 -10.27
N SER A 215 17.65 -12.41 -10.31
CA SER A 215 18.75 -12.02 -9.40
C SER A 215 19.21 -10.57 -9.56
N ASN A 216 18.79 -9.87 -10.63
CA ASN A 216 19.06 -8.45 -10.83
C ASN A 216 18.00 -7.54 -10.19
N GLY A 217 17.06 -8.12 -9.44
CA GLY A 217 16.01 -7.40 -8.75
C GLY A 217 14.90 -6.89 -9.69
N ARG A 218 14.55 -7.67 -10.73
CA ARG A 218 13.39 -7.39 -11.58
C ARG A 218 12.24 -8.32 -11.22
N VAL A 219 11.05 -7.76 -11.22
CA VAL A 219 9.77 -8.49 -11.21
C VAL A 219 9.29 -8.54 -12.65
N ILE A 220 9.37 -9.72 -13.27
CA ILE A 220 9.10 -9.95 -14.69
C ILE A 220 7.67 -10.47 -14.83
N LEU A 221 6.79 -9.67 -15.41
CA LEU A 221 5.42 -10.08 -15.69
C LEU A 221 5.39 -11.09 -16.84
N GLN A 222 4.79 -12.25 -16.60
CA GLN A 222 4.64 -13.32 -17.58
C GLN A 222 3.30 -13.15 -18.33
N ARG A 223 3.28 -13.54 -19.62
CA ARG A 223 2.05 -13.54 -20.42
C ARG A 223 1.22 -14.82 -20.22
N LYS A 224 1.26 -15.40 -19.04
CA LYS A 224 0.53 -16.64 -18.71
C LYS A 224 -0.08 -16.49 -17.30
N PRO A 225 -1.23 -17.10 -17.05
CA PRO A 225 -1.82 -17.11 -15.72
C PRO A 225 -1.01 -17.97 -14.75
N TRP A 226 -1.22 -17.74 -13.45
CA TRP A 226 -0.76 -18.64 -12.40
C TRP A 226 -1.34 -20.03 -12.58
N GLN A 227 -0.54 -21.05 -12.25
CA GLN A 227 -0.99 -22.42 -12.21
C GLN A 227 -1.57 -22.77 -10.82
N GLY A 228 -2.50 -23.74 -10.75
CA GLY A 228 -3.11 -24.17 -9.49
C GLY A 228 -4.32 -23.35 -9.04
N SER A 229 -4.73 -23.64 -7.81
CA SER A 229 -6.00 -23.13 -7.23
C SER A 229 -5.85 -21.75 -6.59
N TYR A 230 -4.65 -21.45 -6.13
CA TYR A 230 -4.34 -20.17 -5.46
C TYR A 230 -3.76 -19.14 -6.44
N LYS A 231 -4.11 -17.86 -6.24
CA LYS A 231 -3.64 -16.77 -7.12
C LYS A 231 -3.31 -15.52 -6.31
N PRO A 232 -2.04 -15.13 -6.21
CA PRO A 232 -0.85 -15.89 -6.63
C PRO A 232 -0.59 -17.11 -5.74
N PRO A 233 -0.01 -18.24 -6.25
CA PRO A 233 0.36 -19.38 -5.39
C PRO A 233 1.57 -19.00 -4.56
N ILE A 234 1.40 -18.88 -3.25
CA ILE A 234 2.46 -18.43 -2.31
C ILE A 234 3.66 -19.36 -2.36
N SER A 235 3.44 -20.68 -2.41
CA SER A 235 4.50 -21.67 -2.53
C SER A 235 5.40 -21.46 -3.74
N GLU A 236 4.83 -21.19 -4.91
CA GLU A 236 5.58 -20.93 -6.15
C GLU A 236 6.37 -19.62 -6.04
N VAL A 237 5.72 -18.57 -5.53
CA VAL A 237 6.37 -17.27 -5.32
C VAL A 237 7.53 -17.37 -4.35
N MET A 238 7.37 -18.07 -3.22
CA MET A 238 8.43 -18.27 -2.23
C MET A 238 9.64 -18.99 -2.83
N ARG A 239 9.43 -20.08 -3.60
CA ARG A 239 10.52 -20.81 -4.27
C ARG A 239 11.26 -19.89 -5.23
N ASN A 240 10.55 -19.24 -6.14
CA ASN A 240 11.16 -18.34 -7.12
C ASN A 240 11.92 -17.18 -6.47
N CYS A 241 11.35 -16.52 -5.48
CA CYS A 241 12.03 -15.44 -4.77
C CYS A 241 13.28 -15.94 -4.04
N SER A 242 13.23 -17.13 -3.43
CA SER A 242 14.40 -17.69 -2.73
C SER A 242 15.53 -18.10 -3.68
N GLU A 243 15.20 -18.57 -4.88
CA GLU A 243 16.20 -18.83 -5.94
C GLU A 243 16.83 -17.52 -6.44
N ALA A 244 16.02 -16.47 -6.60
CA ALA A 244 16.50 -15.18 -7.10
C ALA A 244 17.36 -14.40 -6.10
N PHE A 245 17.01 -14.43 -4.82
CA PHE A 245 17.58 -13.51 -3.81
C PHE A 245 18.38 -14.22 -2.70
N GLY A 246 18.22 -15.53 -2.53
CA GLY A 246 19.00 -16.30 -1.55
C GLY A 246 18.97 -15.70 -0.15
N ASN A 247 20.16 -15.43 0.41
CA ASN A 247 20.33 -14.83 1.75
C ASN A 247 19.76 -13.42 1.90
N ASN A 248 19.41 -12.77 0.81
CA ASN A 248 18.82 -11.42 0.82
C ASN A 248 17.29 -11.45 0.85
N LEU A 249 16.66 -12.64 0.89
CA LEU A 249 15.21 -12.78 1.03
C LEU A 249 14.81 -13.01 2.48
N ILE A 250 13.81 -12.26 2.92
CA ILE A 250 13.04 -12.53 4.14
C ILE A 250 11.59 -12.76 3.73
N THR A 251 11.03 -13.92 4.03
CA THR A 251 9.61 -14.19 3.83
C THR A 251 8.89 -14.05 5.18
N ILE A 252 7.80 -13.29 5.22
CA ILE A 252 6.94 -13.13 6.40
C ILE A 252 5.56 -13.65 6.04
N VAL A 253 5.10 -14.68 6.76
CA VAL A 253 3.79 -15.29 6.56
C VAL A 253 2.81 -14.72 7.58
N PHE A 254 1.81 -14.02 7.09
CA PHE A 254 0.75 -13.39 7.86
C PHE A 254 -0.52 -14.24 7.91
N SER A 255 -1.54 -13.71 8.57
CA SER A 255 -2.89 -14.24 8.64
C SER A 255 -3.38 -14.78 7.30
N GLY A 256 -3.91 -15.99 7.31
CA GLY A 256 -4.42 -16.64 6.11
C GLY A 256 -5.09 -17.97 6.39
N MET A 257 -6.00 -18.37 5.51
CA MET A 257 -6.63 -19.68 5.53
C MET A 257 -5.80 -20.68 4.71
N GLY A 258 -5.64 -21.89 5.26
CA GLY A 258 -4.96 -22.99 4.57
C GLY A 258 -3.47 -23.09 4.91
N ASN A 259 -2.72 -23.66 4.00
CA ASN A 259 -1.31 -24.00 4.19
C ASN A 259 -0.41 -23.64 2.98
N ASP A 260 -0.89 -22.81 2.06
CA ASP A 260 -0.10 -22.39 0.90
C ASP A 260 1.17 -21.66 1.36
N GLY A 261 2.31 -22.12 0.90
CA GLY A 261 3.64 -21.67 1.28
C GLY A 261 4.42 -22.66 2.16
N SER A 262 3.74 -23.48 2.99
CA SER A 262 4.42 -24.37 3.94
C SER A 262 5.26 -25.47 3.26
N ASP A 263 4.82 -25.98 2.12
CA ASP A 263 5.55 -26.95 1.31
C ASP A 263 6.80 -26.37 0.59
N ALA A 264 6.90 -25.05 0.49
CA ALA A 264 8.07 -24.35 -0.02
C ALA A 264 9.14 -24.09 1.06
N ALA A 265 8.76 -24.15 2.34
CA ALA A 265 9.61 -23.69 3.44
C ALA A 265 11.00 -24.33 3.48
N ALA A 266 11.09 -25.65 3.30
CA ALA A 266 12.38 -26.37 3.28
C ALA A 266 13.28 -25.90 2.11
N THR A 267 12.72 -25.66 0.93
CA THR A 267 13.45 -25.15 -0.24
C THR A 267 13.95 -23.72 0.02
N VAL A 268 13.10 -22.87 0.54
CA VAL A 268 13.42 -21.46 0.88
C VAL A 268 14.59 -21.43 1.88
N LYS A 269 14.52 -22.25 2.91
CA LYS A 269 15.60 -22.36 3.90
C LYS A 269 16.90 -22.89 3.30
N LYS A 270 16.82 -23.92 2.43
CA LYS A 270 17.98 -24.49 1.73
C LYS A 270 18.67 -23.43 0.85
N ASN A 271 17.93 -22.51 0.26
CA ASN A 271 18.46 -21.41 -0.55
C ASN A 271 19.07 -20.29 0.32
N GLY A 272 19.08 -20.43 1.65
CA GLY A 272 19.67 -19.46 2.58
C GLY A 272 18.72 -18.34 3.02
N SER A 273 17.48 -18.36 2.57
CA SER A 273 16.48 -17.34 2.91
C SER A 273 15.92 -17.52 4.33
N ILE A 274 15.39 -16.43 4.89
CA ILE A 274 14.82 -16.38 6.24
C ILE A 274 13.29 -16.45 6.14
N ILE A 275 12.67 -17.19 7.05
CA ILE A 275 11.20 -17.28 7.16
C ILE A 275 10.78 -16.81 8.56
N TRP A 276 9.85 -15.85 8.61
CA TRP A 276 9.15 -15.39 9.79
C TRP A 276 7.66 -15.70 9.65
N ALA A 277 6.97 -15.80 10.78
CA ALA A 277 5.52 -16.02 10.80
C ALA A 277 4.87 -15.10 11.81
N GLN A 278 3.68 -14.61 11.48
CA GLN A 278 2.83 -13.90 12.43
C GLN A 278 2.41 -14.84 13.54
N THR A 279 2.35 -14.34 14.78
CA THR A 279 1.83 -15.09 15.92
C THR A 279 0.40 -15.52 15.65
N PRO A 280 0.07 -16.81 15.82
CA PRO A 280 -1.29 -17.32 15.60
C PRO A 280 -2.37 -16.56 16.36
N ASP A 281 -2.12 -16.18 17.61
CA ASP A 281 -3.08 -15.49 18.48
C ASP A 281 -3.38 -14.06 17.98
N SER A 282 -2.47 -13.42 17.25
CA SER A 282 -2.68 -12.10 16.63
C SER A 282 -3.34 -12.18 15.25
N SER A 283 -3.49 -13.38 14.70
CA SER A 283 -3.99 -13.60 13.36
C SER A 283 -5.52 -13.70 13.32
N THR A 284 -6.17 -12.98 12.41
CA THR A 284 -7.61 -13.16 12.13
C THR A 284 -7.92 -14.60 11.69
N CYS A 285 -6.99 -15.21 10.94
CA CYS A 285 -7.03 -16.61 10.54
C CYS A 285 -5.64 -17.22 10.69
N ALA A 286 -5.49 -18.08 11.69
CA ALA A 286 -4.18 -18.57 12.13
C ALA A 286 -3.65 -19.77 11.32
N SER A 287 -4.48 -20.41 10.48
CA SER A 287 -4.10 -21.72 9.88
C SER A 287 -2.89 -21.61 8.96
N GLN A 288 -2.69 -20.53 8.23
CA GLN A 288 -1.54 -20.36 7.35
C GLN A 288 -0.23 -20.07 8.11
N PRO A 289 -0.15 -19.11 9.04
CA PRO A 289 1.07 -18.93 9.85
C PRO A 289 1.33 -20.15 10.75
N GLN A 290 0.31 -20.80 11.29
CA GLN A 290 0.46 -22.02 12.07
C GLN A 290 1.08 -23.16 11.25
N SER A 291 0.57 -23.41 10.04
CA SER A 291 1.13 -24.41 9.12
C SER A 291 2.58 -24.11 8.74
N MET A 292 2.94 -22.84 8.61
CA MET A 292 4.31 -22.42 8.36
C MET A 292 5.20 -22.71 9.58
N ILE A 293 4.74 -22.43 10.80
CA ILE A 293 5.47 -22.74 12.06
C ILE A 293 5.69 -24.23 12.19
N GLU A 294 4.68 -25.05 11.90
CA GLU A 294 4.74 -26.52 11.94
C GLU A 294 5.72 -27.12 10.93
N SER A 295 6.11 -26.39 9.89
CA SER A 295 7.17 -26.81 8.96
C SER A 295 8.56 -26.89 9.61
N ASN A 296 8.73 -26.35 10.83
CA ASN A 296 9.99 -26.25 11.56
C ASN A 296 11.11 -25.47 10.82
N GLN A 297 10.75 -24.60 9.85
CA GLN A 297 11.68 -23.78 9.08
C GLN A 297 11.63 -22.30 9.47
N VAL A 298 10.68 -21.92 10.32
CA VAL A 298 10.50 -20.53 10.80
C VAL A 298 11.59 -20.19 11.82
N THR A 299 12.17 -18.99 11.65
CA THR A 299 13.25 -18.51 12.54
C THR A 299 12.77 -17.48 13.56
N PHE A 300 11.61 -16.87 13.34
CA PHE A 300 11.00 -15.89 14.24
C PHE A 300 9.48 -15.92 14.12
N VAL A 301 8.80 -15.81 15.25
CA VAL A 301 7.34 -15.69 15.37
C VAL A 301 7.04 -14.41 16.15
N GLY A 302 6.21 -13.52 15.58
CA GLY A 302 5.91 -12.23 16.19
C GLY A 302 4.60 -11.62 15.74
#